data_d0895d84b6cd5ad3e509a3335eb03dce
#
_entry.id   d0895d84b6cd5ad3e509a3335eb03dce
#
_cell.length_a   1.000
_cell.length_b   1.000
_cell.length_c   1.000
_cell.angle_alpha   90.00
_cell.angle_beta   90.00
_cell.angle_gamma   90.00
#
_symmetry.space_group_name_H-M   'P 1'
#
loop_
_entity.id
_entity.type
_entity.pdbx_description
1 polymer ?
#
loop_
_entity_poly.entity_id
_entity_poly.type
_entity_poly.pdbx_seq_one_letter_code
_entity_poly.pdbx_strand_id
1 'polypeptide(L)'
;METHPDVTPKLLTRFEPWMPMYFSEGSIGGDIERISTQKIKAFYESDMELPEMELIKIKKEVEMEEPQGSNGIAISGSLTQSGNAMLLINPHTSFFFRGEVHVVSEEGLNAYGAVTWGQFFVYQGFNEKTGWMHTSTYTDVMDEFKESIVKQDGQLLYQYGEEMRKVDSSKVTLKYVTSEGTKEKVFPSYRTHHGPITHTVDGNWTASAMMWEPVKALEQSFVRTKKQGYKGFREMMDIRTNSSNNTVYADAEGNIAYFHGNFVPKRDVGFDYSEPVEGWNPKTDWQGLHTVDENILVLNPENGWIQNCNSTPYTSALEFSPKKEDYPYYMSKDQENFRGVHAIGLLKDKKGYTLDSLIQLAHDPYLPAFEALIPGLIKAYYEYEDRNPKMQGAIDVLMDWNFKTSKESVAMTLAHYYGTRYYQEGDYSQGMTPMERVQYWGSESPNAEKRKIFEEMIDQLTADFGTWNIPWGVVNRYQRTTGDIRQQFDDSKPSIPIGFASGRWGALAAYGARYTTEDAKKIYGTRGNSFVAVVEFGEKVKAKTVLAGGQSGDPTSIYFNDQIQPYADVQWKDAAYYKEDVLKRAEETYMPGKRK
;
A
#
# COMPACT_ATOMS: atom_id res chain seq x y z
N MET A 1 9.17 18.86 -22.42
CA MET A 1 8.62 19.39 -23.68
C MET A 1 9.58 19.14 -24.85
N GLU A 2 10.88 19.40 -24.72
CA GLU A 2 11.84 19.13 -25.80
C GLU A 2 11.93 17.64 -26.16
N THR A 3 11.78 16.75 -25.18
CA THR A 3 11.81 15.29 -25.36
C THR A 3 10.47 14.66 -25.76
N HIS A 4 9.37 15.41 -25.67
CA HIS A 4 8.02 14.98 -26.01
C HIS A 4 7.31 16.09 -26.79
N PRO A 5 7.69 16.35 -28.05
CA PRO A 5 7.13 17.43 -28.86
C PRO A 5 5.65 17.21 -29.23
N ASP A 6 5.18 15.98 -29.13
CA ASP A 6 3.80 15.55 -29.36
C ASP A 6 2.86 15.88 -28.17
N VAL A 7 3.42 16.19 -27.00
CA VAL A 7 2.66 16.53 -25.80
C VAL A 7 2.43 18.03 -25.70
N THR A 8 1.18 18.46 -25.81
CA THR A 8 0.78 19.86 -25.60
C THR A 8 -0.10 19.96 -24.34
N PRO A 9 0.48 20.37 -23.18
CA PRO A 9 -0.31 20.58 -21.96
C PRO A 9 -1.35 21.66 -22.17
N LYS A 10 -2.60 21.38 -21.77
CA LYS A 10 -3.73 22.31 -21.97
C LYS A 10 -3.90 23.31 -20.82
N LEU A 11 -3.53 22.93 -19.60
CA LEU A 11 -3.65 23.75 -18.41
C LEU A 11 -2.31 24.09 -17.79
N LEU A 12 -1.40 23.11 -17.71
CA LEU A 12 -0.04 23.28 -17.20
C LEU A 12 0.87 23.77 -18.33
N THR A 13 0.99 25.06 -18.47
CA THR A 13 1.86 25.71 -19.49
C THR A 13 3.21 26.13 -18.94
N ARG A 14 3.40 26.06 -17.63
CA ARG A 14 4.64 26.41 -16.92
C ARG A 14 4.93 25.40 -15.81
N PHE A 15 6.19 25.02 -15.65
CA PHE A 15 6.64 24.10 -14.60
C PHE A 15 7.50 24.89 -13.61
N GLU A 16 7.13 24.79 -12.32
CA GLU A 16 7.83 25.45 -11.23
C GLU A 16 8.54 24.44 -10.33
N PRO A 17 9.69 24.78 -9.71
CA PRO A 17 10.45 23.86 -8.85
C PRO A 17 9.67 23.32 -7.64
N TRP A 18 8.63 24.02 -7.20
CA TRP A 18 7.79 23.60 -6.07
C TRP A 18 6.73 22.55 -6.43
N MET A 19 6.42 22.34 -7.71
CA MET A 19 5.37 21.39 -8.14
C MET A 19 5.67 19.94 -7.72
N PRO A 20 6.91 19.43 -7.78
CA PRO A 20 7.23 18.10 -7.25
C PRO A 20 6.96 17.95 -5.75
N MET A 21 7.14 19.02 -4.96
CA MET A 21 6.83 19.01 -3.52
C MET A 21 5.33 18.83 -3.28
N TYR A 22 4.51 19.52 -4.06
CA TYR A 22 3.04 19.43 -3.96
C TYR A 22 2.52 18.05 -4.32
N PHE A 23 3.08 17.42 -5.36
CA PHE A 23 2.73 16.06 -5.75
C PHE A 23 3.07 15.03 -4.65
N SER A 24 4.25 15.13 -4.02
CA SER A 24 4.67 14.21 -2.97
C SER A 24 3.73 14.25 -1.77
N GLU A 25 3.30 15.44 -1.37
CA GLU A 25 2.35 15.57 -0.26
C GLU A 25 0.96 15.03 -0.62
N GLY A 26 0.47 15.33 -1.80
CA GLY A 26 -0.81 14.79 -2.28
C GLY A 26 -0.82 13.26 -2.37
N SER A 27 0.32 12.62 -2.61
CA SER A 27 0.42 11.16 -2.63
C SER A 27 0.38 10.55 -1.22
N ILE A 28 0.88 11.24 -0.21
CA ILE A 28 0.85 10.79 1.19
C ILE A 28 -0.58 10.89 1.75
N GLY A 29 -1.22 12.03 1.58
CA GLY A 29 -2.59 12.27 2.08
C GLY A 29 -3.70 11.51 1.32
N GLY A 30 -3.39 10.91 0.17
CA GLY A 30 -4.35 10.17 -0.66
C GLY A 30 -4.39 8.66 -0.43
N ASP A 31 -3.48 8.10 0.36
CA ASP A 31 -3.30 6.64 0.41
C ASP A 31 -4.32 5.94 1.32
N ILE A 32 -4.65 6.52 2.48
CA ILE A 32 -5.52 5.87 3.46
C ILE A 32 -6.66 6.76 3.90
N GLU A 33 -6.39 8.04 4.16
CA GLU A 33 -7.39 9.00 4.61
C GLU A 33 -7.96 9.77 3.43
N ARG A 34 -9.17 9.41 3.04
CA ARG A 34 -9.82 10.03 1.90
C ARG A 34 -11.06 10.78 2.34
N ILE A 35 -11.01 12.10 2.21
CA ILE A 35 -12.25 12.86 2.15
C ILE A 35 -12.92 12.54 0.82
N SER A 36 -14.16 12.07 0.88
CA SER A 36 -14.91 11.71 -0.32
C SER A 36 -15.12 12.92 -1.23
N THR A 37 -14.50 12.91 -2.42
CA THR A 37 -14.72 13.96 -3.42
C THR A 37 -16.17 14.03 -3.88
N GLN A 38 -16.93 12.94 -3.81
CA GLN A 38 -18.37 12.92 -4.09
C GLN A 38 -19.15 13.67 -3.01
N LYS A 39 -18.82 13.50 -1.73
CA LYS A 39 -19.44 14.24 -0.63
C LYS A 39 -19.12 15.75 -0.74
N ILE A 40 -17.85 16.11 -1.00
CA ILE A 40 -17.43 17.51 -1.22
C ILE A 40 -18.21 18.11 -2.37
N LYS A 41 -18.30 17.39 -3.48
CA LYS A 41 -19.04 17.84 -4.65
C LYS A 41 -20.52 18.02 -4.36
N ALA A 42 -21.17 17.08 -3.71
CA ALA A 42 -22.57 17.18 -3.31
C ALA A 42 -22.84 18.40 -2.41
N PHE A 43 -21.89 18.75 -1.52
CA PHE A 43 -22.00 19.91 -0.65
C PHE A 43 -21.86 21.24 -1.40
N TYR A 44 -20.88 21.36 -2.30
CA TYR A 44 -20.55 22.62 -2.99
C TYR A 44 -21.24 22.80 -4.36
N GLU A 45 -21.84 21.76 -4.90
CA GLU A 45 -22.41 21.73 -6.26
C GLU A 45 -23.81 21.11 -6.31
N SER A 46 -24.68 21.35 -5.35
CA SER A 46 -26.02 20.75 -5.26
C SER A 46 -26.90 20.86 -6.54
N ASP A 47 -26.46 21.60 -7.57
CA ASP A 47 -27.20 21.85 -8.82
C ASP A 47 -26.43 21.45 -10.11
N MET A 48 -25.32 20.66 -10.04
CA MET A 48 -24.55 20.32 -11.24
C MET A 48 -24.64 18.85 -11.66
N GLU A 49 -25.21 18.62 -12.84
CA GLU A 49 -24.94 17.42 -13.63
C GLU A 49 -23.50 17.49 -14.16
N LEU A 50 -22.61 16.63 -13.66
CA LEU A 50 -21.37 16.36 -14.38
C LEU A 50 -21.65 15.39 -15.52
N PRO A 51 -20.97 15.56 -16.70
CA PRO A 51 -20.96 14.48 -17.67
C PRO A 51 -20.49 13.22 -16.95
N GLU A 52 -21.28 12.15 -17.07
CA GLU A 52 -20.82 10.81 -16.72
C GLU A 52 -19.46 10.63 -17.40
N MET A 53 -18.39 10.55 -16.61
CA MET A 53 -17.22 9.87 -17.15
C MET A 53 -17.74 8.48 -17.49
N GLU A 54 -17.71 8.13 -18.77
CA GLU A 54 -17.81 6.73 -19.16
C GLU A 54 -16.74 5.98 -18.37
N LEU A 55 -17.11 5.53 -17.19
CA LEU A 55 -16.47 4.40 -16.56
C LEU A 55 -16.64 3.30 -17.59
N ILE A 56 -15.56 2.92 -18.23
CA ILE A 56 -15.52 1.67 -19.00
C ILE A 56 -16.21 0.68 -18.07
N LYS A 57 -17.38 0.18 -18.49
CA LYS A 57 -18.11 -0.88 -17.77
C LYS A 57 -17.21 -2.11 -17.86
N ILE A 58 -16.21 -2.14 -17.01
CA ILE A 58 -15.53 -3.37 -16.65
C ILE A 58 -16.63 -4.24 -16.06
N LYS A 59 -16.75 -5.49 -16.54
CA LYS A 59 -17.59 -6.50 -15.89
C LYS A 59 -17.57 -6.19 -14.41
N LYS A 60 -18.74 -6.18 -13.79
CA LYS A 60 -18.96 -6.06 -12.35
C LYS A 60 -18.43 -7.32 -11.60
N GLU A 61 -17.27 -7.76 -11.95
CA GLU A 61 -16.36 -8.41 -11.05
C GLU A 61 -15.90 -7.27 -10.15
N VAL A 62 -16.34 -7.33 -8.91
CA VAL A 62 -15.71 -6.53 -7.86
C VAL A 62 -14.22 -6.70 -8.11
N GLU A 63 -13.55 -5.67 -8.66
CA GLU A 63 -12.10 -5.70 -8.77
C GLU A 63 -11.63 -6.02 -7.37
N MET A 64 -11.10 -7.23 -7.18
CA MET A 64 -10.41 -7.57 -5.94
C MET A 64 -9.16 -6.71 -5.95
N GLU A 65 -9.32 -5.45 -5.51
CA GLU A 65 -8.17 -4.60 -5.34
C GLU A 65 -7.19 -5.34 -4.43
N GLU A 66 -5.96 -5.50 -4.91
CA GLU A 66 -4.88 -5.96 -4.06
C GLU A 66 -4.89 -5.10 -2.81
N PRO A 67 -4.94 -5.66 -1.59
CA PRO A 67 -4.89 -4.87 -0.38
C PRO A 67 -3.72 -3.90 -0.46
N GLN A 68 -3.99 -2.62 -0.26
CA GLN A 68 -2.92 -1.64 -0.12
C GLN A 68 -2.00 -2.15 0.98
N GLY A 69 -0.68 -2.12 0.74
CA GLY A 69 0.17 -2.73 1.72
C GLY A 69 1.64 -2.64 1.43
N SER A 70 2.37 -3.30 2.30
CA SER A 70 3.82 -3.35 2.28
C SER A 70 4.28 -4.42 3.27
N ASN A 71 5.54 -4.86 3.18
CA ASN A 71 6.16 -5.67 4.23
C ASN A 71 7.45 -4.98 4.68
N GLY A 72 7.58 -4.74 5.98
CA GLY A 72 8.80 -4.33 6.64
C GLY A 72 9.23 -5.38 7.65
N ILE A 73 10.48 -5.85 7.55
CA ILE A 73 11.04 -6.82 8.51
C ILE A 73 12.43 -6.34 8.91
N ALA A 74 12.67 -6.18 10.22
CA ALA A 74 13.96 -5.86 10.78
C ALA A 74 14.48 -7.04 11.60
N ILE A 75 15.75 -7.39 11.41
CA ILE A 75 16.42 -8.51 12.06
C ILE A 75 17.62 -7.96 12.84
N SER A 76 17.69 -8.27 14.12
CA SER A 76 18.83 -7.93 14.99
C SER A 76 20.07 -8.73 14.59
N GLY A 77 21.24 -8.15 14.83
CA GLY A 77 22.53 -8.82 14.66
C GLY A 77 22.67 -10.16 15.40
N SER A 78 21.93 -10.33 16.50
CA SER A 78 21.93 -11.60 17.28
C SER A 78 21.38 -12.80 16.48
N LEU A 79 20.61 -12.56 15.44
CA LEU A 79 20.01 -13.59 14.57
C LEU A 79 20.69 -13.69 13.20
N THR A 80 21.68 -12.85 12.88
CA THR A 80 22.37 -12.84 11.59
C THR A 80 23.72 -13.56 11.66
N GLN A 81 24.24 -14.02 10.53
CA GLN A 81 25.57 -14.63 10.47
C GLN A 81 26.69 -13.61 10.65
N SER A 82 26.45 -12.37 10.19
CA SER A 82 27.44 -11.29 10.24
C SER A 82 27.50 -10.56 11.58
N GLY A 83 26.50 -10.74 12.45
CA GLY A 83 26.33 -9.94 13.66
C GLY A 83 25.76 -8.54 13.41
N ASN A 84 25.43 -8.20 12.15
CA ASN A 84 24.89 -6.90 11.76
C ASN A 84 23.36 -6.94 11.65
N ALA A 85 22.69 -5.82 11.97
CA ALA A 85 21.25 -5.71 11.75
C ALA A 85 20.91 -5.72 10.24
N MET A 86 19.73 -6.26 9.91
CA MET A 86 19.22 -6.32 8.54
C MET A 86 17.82 -5.73 8.44
N LEU A 87 17.46 -5.21 7.26
CA LEU A 87 16.14 -4.67 6.97
C LEU A 87 15.63 -5.16 5.60
N LEU A 88 14.40 -5.66 5.57
CA LEU A 88 13.63 -5.87 4.36
C LEU A 88 12.76 -4.62 4.10
N ILE A 89 12.89 -4.05 2.90
CA ILE A 89 12.13 -2.92 2.39
C ILE A 89 11.29 -3.43 1.21
N ASN A 90 9.98 -3.54 1.39
CA ASN A 90 9.10 -4.13 0.38
C ASN A 90 7.74 -3.38 0.29
N PRO A 91 7.71 -2.19 -0.37
CA PRO A 91 6.46 -1.48 -0.65
C PRO A 91 5.62 -2.18 -1.71
N HIS A 92 4.31 -2.28 -1.46
CA HIS A 92 3.35 -2.78 -2.44
C HIS A 92 2.62 -1.60 -3.10
N THR A 93 3.21 -1.07 -4.15
CA THR A 93 2.66 0.05 -4.91
C THR A 93 2.56 -0.28 -6.39
N SER A 94 2.08 0.66 -7.20
CA SER A 94 2.04 0.47 -8.66
C SER A 94 3.43 0.17 -9.24
N PHE A 95 3.48 -0.71 -10.24
CA PHE A 95 4.70 -1.07 -10.96
C PHE A 95 5.16 -0.01 -11.95
N PHE A 96 4.32 0.95 -12.32
CA PHE A 96 4.50 1.77 -13.51
C PHE A 96 4.99 3.21 -13.26
N PHE A 97 5.15 3.61 -12.00
CA PHE A 97 5.71 4.94 -11.66
C PHE A 97 6.72 4.90 -10.49
N ARG A 98 7.14 3.74 -10.09
CA ARG A 98 8.19 3.56 -9.08
C ARG A 98 9.56 3.66 -9.74
N GLY A 99 10.46 4.39 -9.10
CA GLY A 99 11.86 4.47 -9.48
C GLY A 99 12.77 4.08 -8.33
N GLU A 100 14.01 3.77 -8.66
CA GLU A 100 15.10 3.48 -7.72
C GLU A 100 16.20 4.53 -7.96
N VAL A 101 16.62 5.21 -6.89
CA VAL A 101 17.62 6.29 -6.99
C VAL A 101 18.64 6.19 -5.85
N HIS A 102 19.85 6.68 -6.16
CA HIS A 102 20.86 7.02 -5.17
C HIS A 102 21.18 8.52 -5.30
N VAL A 103 20.99 9.26 -4.23
CA VAL A 103 21.17 10.71 -4.20
C VAL A 103 22.25 11.07 -3.19
N VAL A 104 23.26 11.80 -3.63
CA VAL A 104 24.39 12.23 -2.80
C VAL A 104 24.56 13.74 -2.89
N SER A 105 24.80 14.39 -1.75
CA SER A 105 25.12 15.80 -1.65
C SER A 105 26.10 16.03 -0.50
N GLU A 106 27.02 16.99 -0.67
CA GLU A 106 27.96 17.41 0.37
C GLU A 106 27.28 18.02 1.60
N GLU A 107 25.96 18.34 1.48
CA GLU A 107 25.10 18.80 2.58
C GLU A 107 24.57 17.64 3.48
N GLY A 108 25.25 16.49 3.48
CA GLY A 108 24.97 15.35 4.34
C GLY A 108 23.85 14.42 3.82
N LEU A 109 23.42 14.56 2.58
CA LEU A 109 22.52 13.61 1.94
C LEU A 109 23.33 12.52 1.24
N ASN A 110 23.08 11.26 1.60
CA ASN A 110 23.62 10.08 0.92
C ASN A 110 22.61 8.94 1.12
N ALA A 111 21.57 8.91 0.28
CA ALA A 111 20.43 8.02 0.45
C ALA A 111 20.13 7.24 -0.83
N TYR A 112 19.87 5.95 -0.67
CA TYR A 112 19.49 5.02 -1.72
C TYR A 112 18.10 4.44 -1.44
N GLY A 113 17.26 4.30 -2.44
CA GLY A 113 15.98 3.61 -2.29
C GLY A 113 14.93 3.98 -3.31
N ALA A 114 13.69 3.72 -2.94
CA ALA A 114 12.53 3.89 -3.78
C ALA A 114 12.00 5.32 -3.78
N VAL A 115 11.62 5.79 -4.97
CA VAL A 115 10.89 7.03 -5.19
C VAL A 115 9.69 6.80 -6.10
N THR A 116 8.68 7.64 -6.02
CA THR A 116 7.71 7.81 -7.11
C THR A 116 8.24 8.85 -8.09
N TRP A 117 7.90 8.75 -9.35
CA TRP A 117 8.32 9.75 -10.33
C TRP A 117 7.86 11.16 -9.92
N GLY A 118 8.79 12.08 -9.93
CA GLY A 118 8.59 13.45 -9.47
C GLY A 118 8.83 13.69 -7.98
N GLN A 119 9.02 12.66 -7.16
CA GLN A 119 9.35 12.79 -5.75
C GLN A 119 10.82 13.23 -5.57
N PHE A 120 11.07 14.23 -4.72
CA PHE A 120 12.39 14.84 -4.56
C PHE A 120 13.22 14.25 -3.39
N PHE A 121 12.71 13.24 -2.70
CA PHE A 121 13.40 12.52 -1.62
C PHE A 121 13.19 11.02 -1.72
N VAL A 122 14.11 10.24 -1.17
CA VAL A 122 13.98 8.80 -1.03
C VAL A 122 12.91 8.50 0.02
N TYR A 123 11.78 7.95 -0.44
CA TYR A 123 10.63 7.71 0.44
C TYR A 123 10.87 6.53 1.37
N GLN A 124 11.37 5.42 0.83
CA GLN A 124 11.74 4.20 1.54
C GLN A 124 13.11 3.76 1.08
N GLY A 125 14.00 3.49 1.99
CA GLY A 125 15.38 3.19 1.62
C GLY A 125 16.34 3.19 2.80
N PHE A 126 17.56 3.54 2.51
CA PHE A 126 18.64 3.54 3.49
C PHE A 126 19.70 4.59 3.16
N ASN A 127 20.43 5.00 4.18
CA ASN A 127 21.71 5.66 4.07
C ASN A 127 22.81 4.72 4.62
N GLU A 128 24.03 5.20 4.77
CA GLU A 128 25.15 4.35 5.22
C GLU A 128 24.92 3.70 6.60
N LYS A 129 24.14 4.37 7.47
CA LYS A 129 23.98 3.95 8.86
C LYS A 129 22.56 3.56 9.24
N THR A 130 21.56 3.91 8.45
CA THR A 130 20.15 3.85 8.85
C THR A 130 19.28 3.42 7.69
N GLY A 131 18.34 2.51 7.94
CA GLY A 131 17.31 2.12 6.98
C GLY A 131 15.91 2.32 7.54
N TRP A 132 14.96 2.63 6.64
CA TRP A 132 13.55 2.85 6.96
C TRP A 132 12.65 2.25 5.89
N MET A 133 11.61 1.60 6.37
CA MET A 133 10.56 1.02 5.56
C MET A 133 9.20 1.48 6.07
N HIS A 134 8.36 2.05 5.22
CA HIS A 134 7.00 2.43 5.58
C HIS A 134 5.99 1.36 5.19
N THR A 135 5.14 1.01 6.13
CA THR A 135 3.97 0.17 5.89
C THR A 135 2.71 0.98 6.17
N SER A 136 1.70 0.87 5.33
CA SER A 136 0.43 1.55 5.55
C SER A 136 -0.24 1.08 6.83
N THR A 137 -0.89 2.00 7.57
CA THR A 137 -1.64 1.73 8.80
C THR A 137 -3.05 2.33 8.72
N TYR A 138 -3.99 1.70 9.38
CA TYR A 138 -5.35 2.20 9.62
C TYR A 138 -5.47 2.88 11.00
N THR A 139 -4.41 3.54 11.45
CA THR A 139 -4.47 4.40 12.63
C THR A 139 -5.54 5.47 12.42
N ASP A 140 -6.35 5.71 13.44
CA ASP A 140 -7.41 6.70 13.38
C ASP A 140 -6.84 8.10 13.58
N VAL A 141 -6.65 8.84 12.49
CA VAL A 141 -5.96 10.13 12.48
C VAL A 141 -6.77 11.25 11.83
N MET A 142 -8.02 10.94 11.44
CA MET A 142 -8.97 11.89 10.88
C MET A 142 -10.29 11.82 11.62
N ASP A 143 -10.83 12.97 12.04
CA ASP A 143 -12.13 13.07 12.69
C ASP A 143 -13.05 14.02 11.95
N GLU A 144 -14.33 13.75 12.06
CA GLU A 144 -15.40 14.58 11.50
C GLU A 144 -16.16 15.26 12.65
N PHE A 145 -16.37 16.58 12.51
CA PHE A 145 -17.06 17.43 13.49
C PHE A 145 -18.32 18.03 12.89
N LYS A 146 -19.47 17.73 13.49
CA LYS A 146 -20.75 18.38 13.13
C LYS A 146 -20.76 19.80 13.64
N GLU A 147 -20.94 20.78 12.75
CA GLU A 147 -20.93 22.21 13.06
C GLU A 147 -22.32 22.77 13.02
N SER A 148 -22.73 23.44 14.09
CA SER A 148 -24.01 24.16 14.15
C SER A 148 -23.82 25.55 13.53
N ILE A 149 -24.20 25.70 12.25
CA ILE A 149 -24.01 26.92 11.48
C ILE A 149 -25.28 27.77 11.49
N VAL A 150 -25.12 29.08 11.73
CA VAL A 150 -26.18 30.07 11.61
C VAL A 150 -25.72 31.22 10.72
N LYS A 151 -26.68 31.90 10.06
CA LYS A 151 -26.43 33.13 9.30
C LYS A 151 -26.99 34.30 10.07
N GLN A 152 -26.14 35.21 10.49
CA GLN A 152 -26.51 36.42 11.22
C GLN A 152 -25.85 37.64 10.54
N ASP A 153 -26.60 38.67 10.24
CA ASP A 153 -26.14 39.93 9.61
C ASP A 153 -25.30 39.71 8.33
N GLY A 154 -25.67 38.70 7.55
CA GLY A 154 -24.95 38.34 6.31
C GLY A 154 -23.65 37.52 6.52
N GLN A 155 -23.27 37.26 7.76
CA GLN A 155 -22.09 36.44 8.11
C GLN A 155 -22.52 35.03 8.50
N LEU A 156 -21.66 34.05 8.19
CA LEU A 156 -21.80 32.69 8.66
C LEU A 156 -21.04 32.54 9.98
N LEU A 157 -21.73 32.09 11.00
CA LEU A 157 -21.20 31.84 12.33
C LEU A 157 -21.44 30.38 12.68
N TYR A 158 -20.57 29.81 13.52
CA TYR A 158 -20.75 28.49 14.13
C TYR A 158 -20.70 28.54 15.64
N GLN A 159 -21.49 27.70 16.28
CA GLN A 159 -21.52 27.60 17.74
C GLN A 159 -20.26 26.84 18.26
N TYR A 160 -19.67 27.33 19.36
CA TYR A 160 -18.63 26.66 20.10
C TYR A 160 -18.78 26.94 21.59
N GLY A 161 -19.23 25.94 22.36
CA GLY A 161 -19.67 26.18 23.74
C GLY A 161 -20.78 27.21 23.79
N GLU A 162 -20.55 28.30 24.53
CA GLU A 162 -21.45 29.43 24.65
C GLU A 162 -21.17 30.57 23.64
N GLU A 163 -20.10 30.40 22.82
CA GLU A 163 -19.65 31.43 21.88
C GLU A 163 -20.17 31.16 20.47
N MET A 164 -20.35 32.28 19.71
CA MET A 164 -20.54 32.24 18.26
C MET A 164 -19.24 32.69 17.58
N ARG A 165 -18.64 31.80 16.78
CA ARG A 165 -17.39 32.05 16.06
C ARG A 165 -17.67 32.23 14.57
N LYS A 166 -16.86 33.04 13.90
CA LYS A 166 -17.00 33.29 12.45
C LYS A 166 -16.48 32.09 11.66
N VAL A 167 -17.26 31.66 10.66
CA VAL A 167 -16.78 30.69 9.67
C VAL A 167 -15.80 31.40 8.72
N ASP A 168 -14.59 30.89 8.58
CA ASP A 168 -13.68 31.38 7.57
C ASP A 168 -14.16 30.97 6.18
N SER A 169 -14.13 31.93 5.26
CA SER A 169 -14.52 31.69 3.87
C SER A 169 -13.49 32.23 2.91
N SER A 170 -13.18 31.46 1.90
CA SER A 170 -12.30 31.81 0.80
C SER A 170 -12.93 31.39 -0.53
N LYS A 171 -12.27 31.72 -1.64
CA LYS A 171 -12.71 31.31 -2.97
C LYS A 171 -11.64 30.45 -3.61
N VAL A 172 -12.06 29.30 -4.14
CA VAL A 172 -11.20 28.40 -4.93
C VAL A 172 -11.64 28.48 -6.39
N THR A 173 -10.72 28.84 -7.28
CA THR A 173 -10.97 28.89 -8.72
C THR A 173 -10.35 27.66 -9.38
N LEU A 174 -11.18 26.84 -10.01
CA LEU A 174 -10.75 25.66 -10.76
C LEU A 174 -10.88 25.92 -12.26
N LYS A 175 -9.80 25.65 -13.01
CA LYS A 175 -9.80 25.68 -14.46
C LYS A 175 -9.99 24.26 -14.99
N TYR A 176 -10.85 24.12 -16.00
CA TYR A 176 -11.12 22.83 -16.64
C TYR A 176 -11.28 22.98 -18.15
N VAL A 177 -10.95 21.94 -18.88
CA VAL A 177 -11.02 21.91 -20.34
C VAL A 177 -12.34 21.30 -20.79
N THR A 178 -13.03 21.98 -21.73
CA THR A 178 -14.23 21.49 -22.41
C THR A 178 -14.01 21.45 -23.91
N SER A 179 -14.96 20.90 -24.67
CA SER A 179 -14.95 20.97 -26.15
C SER A 179 -14.95 22.41 -26.69
N GLU A 180 -15.43 23.38 -25.90
CA GLU A 180 -15.49 24.81 -26.27
C GLU A 180 -14.26 25.61 -25.79
N GLY A 181 -13.26 24.96 -25.18
CA GLY A 181 -12.07 25.60 -24.64
C GLY A 181 -11.97 25.51 -23.10
N THR A 182 -11.06 26.28 -22.53
CA THR A 182 -10.84 26.33 -21.08
C THR A 182 -11.89 27.22 -20.40
N LYS A 183 -12.55 26.67 -19.39
CA LYS A 183 -13.51 27.38 -18.53
C LYS A 183 -12.99 27.46 -17.09
N GLU A 184 -13.56 28.37 -16.31
CA GLU A 184 -13.24 28.51 -14.88
C GLU A 184 -14.54 28.35 -14.08
N LYS A 185 -14.43 27.73 -12.91
CA LYS A 185 -15.49 27.67 -11.91
C LYS A 185 -14.96 28.11 -10.57
N VAL A 186 -15.67 29.00 -9.91
CA VAL A 186 -15.31 29.54 -8.60
C VAL A 186 -16.23 28.94 -7.55
N PHE A 187 -15.63 28.33 -6.54
CA PHE A 187 -16.31 27.73 -5.39
C PHE A 187 -16.03 28.55 -4.13
N PRO A 188 -17.02 28.75 -3.24
CA PRO A 188 -16.71 29.12 -1.88
C PRO A 188 -16.00 27.93 -1.19
N SER A 189 -15.09 28.21 -0.28
CA SER A 189 -14.49 27.21 0.62
C SER A 189 -14.73 27.69 2.03
N TYR A 190 -15.31 26.87 2.86
CA TYR A 190 -15.66 27.18 4.24
C TYR A 190 -14.78 26.38 5.20
N ARG A 191 -14.40 26.98 6.33
CA ARG A 191 -13.55 26.37 7.34
C ARG A 191 -13.96 26.83 8.74
N THR A 192 -13.97 25.91 9.68
CA THR A 192 -14.00 26.18 11.12
C THR A 192 -12.61 25.92 11.73
N HIS A 193 -12.48 26.03 13.05
CA HIS A 193 -11.23 25.69 13.71
C HIS A 193 -10.90 24.18 13.66
N HIS A 194 -11.90 23.32 13.48
CA HIS A 194 -11.69 21.88 13.29
C HIS A 194 -11.11 21.53 11.91
N GLY A 195 -11.46 22.31 10.87
CA GLY A 195 -10.97 22.04 9.52
C GLY A 195 -11.89 22.57 8.42
N PRO A 196 -11.63 22.21 7.16
CA PRO A 196 -12.52 22.54 6.05
C PRO A 196 -13.85 21.81 6.17
N ILE A 197 -14.92 22.51 5.75
CA ILE A 197 -16.24 21.88 5.60
C ILE A 197 -16.23 21.02 4.35
N THR A 198 -16.58 19.75 4.49
CA THR A 198 -16.49 18.75 3.42
C THR A 198 -17.82 18.19 2.98
N HIS A 199 -18.83 18.16 3.86
CA HIS A 199 -20.17 17.64 3.55
C HIS A 199 -21.18 18.01 4.65
N THR A 200 -22.33 17.35 4.65
CA THR A 200 -23.39 17.53 5.64
C THR A 200 -23.78 16.18 6.22
N VAL A 201 -23.94 16.11 7.54
CA VAL A 201 -24.48 14.96 8.27
C VAL A 201 -25.62 15.43 9.19
N ASP A 202 -26.77 14.77 9.15
CA ASP A 202 -27.96 15.12 9.94
C ASP A 202 -28.36 16.61 9.85
N GLY A 203 -28.18 17.23 8.67
CA GLY A 203 -28.47 18.63 8.43
C GLY A 203 -27.42 19.62 8.95
N ASN A 204 -26.39 19.16 9.65
CA ASN A 204 -25.27 19.98 10.11
C ASN A 204 -24.11 19.94 9.11
N TRP A 205 -23.43 21.06 8.97
CA TRP A 205 -22.16 21.08 8.22
C TRP A 205 -21.12 20.25 8.95
N THR A 206 -20.28 19.54 8.19
CA THR A 206 -19.27 18.67 8.77
C THR A 206 -17.88 19.14 8.38
N ALA A 207 -17.08 19.52 9.39
CA ALA A 207 -15.67 19.82 9.25
C ALA A 207 -14.85 18.53 9.37
N SER A 208 -13.79 18.40 8.56
CA SER A 208 -12.86 17.29 8.64
C SER A 208 -11.52 17.76 9.21
N ALA A 209 -11.13 17.18 10.34
CA ALA A 209 -9.83 17.39 10.97
C ALA A 209 -8.87 16.26 10.60
N MET A 210 -7.68 16.61 10.15
CA MET A 210 -6.61 15.69 9.77
C MET A 210 -5.26 16.40 9.86
N MET A 211 -4.17 15.78 9.44
CA MET A 211 -2.87 16.42 9.37
C MET A 211 -2.84 17.51 8.29
N TRP A 212 -2.79 18.79 8.71
CA TRP A 212 -2.83 19.97 7.85
C TRP A 212 -1.50 20.74 7.78
N GLU A 213 -0.38 20.08 8.06
CA GLU A 213 0.96 20.69 8.06
C GLU A 213 1.85 20.15 6.93
N PRO A 214 1.51 20.38 5.65
CA PRO A 214 2.19 19.77 4.51
C PRO A 214 3.68 20.13 4.42
N VAL A 215 4.07 21.34 4.82
CA VAL A 215 5.49 21.75 4.81
C VAL A 215 6.30 20.96 5.83
N LYS A 216 5.77 20.76 7.04
CA LYS A 216 6.43 19.92 8.04
C LYS A 216 6.46 18.45 7.66
N ALA A 217 5.44 17.95 6.93
CA ALA A 217 5.43 16.59 6.42
C ALA A 217 6.55 16.38 5.38
N LEU A 218 6.75 17.34 4.48
CA LEU A 218 7.88 17.33 3.53
C LEU A 218 9.22 17.44 4.27
N GLU A 219 9.31 18.30 5.29
CA GLU A 219 10.50 18.43 6.14
C GLU A 219 10.84 17.09 6.82
N GLN A 220 9.86 16.47 7.49
CA GLN A 220 10.05 15.16 8.14
C GLN A 220 10.55 14.12 7.14
N SER A 221 9.94 14.04 5.96
CA SER A 221 10.29 13.08 4.91
C SER A 221 11.69 13.31 4.35
N PHE A 222 12.08 14.56 4.14
CA PHE A 222 13.41 14.90 3.63
C PHE A 222 14.50 14.72 4.70
N VAL A 223 14.29 15.24 5.93
CA VAL A 223 15.27 15.19 7.02
C VAL A 223 15.56 13.74 7.42
N ARG A 224 14.55 12.86 7.36
CA ARG A 224 14.71 11.41 7.59
C ARG A 224 15.86 10.81 6.79
N THR A 225 16.02 11.18 5.53
CA THR A 225 17.05 10.64 4.63
C THR A 225 18.47 10.96 5.08
N LYS A 226 18.66 11.99 5.92
CA LYS A 226 19.94 12.45 6.45
C LYS A 226 20.25 11.94 7.85
N LYS A 227 19.25 11.40 8.58
CA LYS A 227 19.46 10.94 9.97
C LYS A 227 20.29 9.66 10.00
N GLN A 228 21.21 9.62 10.95
CA GLN A 228 22.08 8.47 11.19
C GLN A 228 21.91 8.01 12.64
N GLY A 229 21.71 6.67 12.81
CA GLY A 229 21.48 6.04 14.09
C GLY A 229 20.12 6.34 14.71
N TYR A 230 19.77 5.54 15.71
CA TYR A 230 18.45 5.57 16.37
C TYR A 230 18.12 6.91 17.00
N LYS A 231 19.06 7.52 17.74
CA LYS A 231 18.81 8.79 18.44
C LYS A 231 18.36 9.89 17.47
N GLY A 232 19.11 10.12 16.39
CA GLY A 232 18.78 11.16 15.43
C GLY A 232 17.49 10.87 14.66
N PHE A 233 17.21 9.59 14.39
CA PHE A 233 15.97 9.17 13.76
C PHE A 233 14.77 9.39 14.69
N ARG A 234 14.89 9.02 15.97
CA ARG A 234 13.84 9.22 16.98
C ARG A 234 13.52 10.72 17.18
N GLU A 235 14.55 11.59 17.24
CA GLU A 235 14.36 13.04 17.30
C GLU A 235 13.61 13.59 16.09
N MET A 236 13.86 13.08 14.88
CA MET A 236 13.12 13.48 13.68
C MET A 236 11.65 13.08 13.76
N MET A 237 11.33 11.96 14.37
CA MET A 237 9.93 11.52 14.54
C MET A 237 9.09 12.50 15.39
N ASP A 238 9.71 13.35 16.21
CA ASP A 238 9.01 14.39 17.00
C ASP A 238 8.41 15.53 16.15
N ILE A 239 8.69 15.57 14.83
CA ILE A 239 7.97 16.45 13.89
C ILE A 239 6.49 16.06 13.79
N ARG A 240 6.16 14.76 13.94
CA ARG A 240 4.81 14.20 14.08
C ARG A 240 3.83 14.57 12.96
N THR A 241 4.23 14.33 11.74
CA THR A 241 3.38 14.55 10.56
C THR A 241 3.11 13.29 9.73
N ASN A 242 3.63 12.13 10.19
CA ASN A 242 3.40 10.86 9.52
C ASN A 242 2.09 10.23 10.03
N SER A 243 1.01 10.47 9.31
CA SER A 243 -0.35 10.05 9.70
C SER A 243 -0.70 8.64 9.21
N SER A 244 -0.26 8.25 8.03
CA SER A 244 -0.76 7.07 7.32
C SER A 244 0.21 5.87 7.28
N ASN A 245 1.38 5.99 7.92
CA ASN A 245 2.41 4.95 7.82
C ASN A 245 3.06 4.61 9.16
N ASN A 246 3.25 3.31 9.37
CA ASN A 246 4.22 2.79 10.31
C ASN A 246 5.63 2.92 9.73
N THR A 247 6.64 2.82 10.57
CA THR A 247 8.04 2.74 10.13
C THR A 247 8.75 1.57 10.80
N VAL A 248 9.24 0.63 9.99
CA VAL A 248 10.18 -0.42 10.42
C VAL A 248 11.59 0.07 10.14
N TYR A 249 12.45 -0.03 11.12
CA TYR A 249 13.77 0.60 11.19
C TYR A 249 14.86 -0.40 11.53
N ALA A 250 16.06 -0.21 10.98
CA ALA A 250 17.29 -0.86 11.43
C ALA A 250 18.50 0.06 11.21
N ASP A 251 19.56 -0.10 12.02
CA ASP A 251 20.77 0.70 11.92
C ASP A 251 22.08 -0.06 12.11
N ALA A 252 23.20 0.64 11.85
CA ALA A 252 24.55 0.12 11.99
C ALA A 252 25.04 0.00 13.46
N GLU A 253 24.28 0.54 14.43
CA GLU A 253 24.53 0.36 15.87
C GLU A 253 23.86 -0.94 16.37
N GLY A 254 23.12 -1.64 15.51
CA GLY A 254 22.43 -2.90 15.80
C GLY A 254 21.00 -2.71 16.30
N ASN A 255 20.47 -1.48 16.32
CA ASN A 255 19.10 -1.24 16.73
C ASN A 255 18.12 -1.66 15.63
N ILE A 256 17.00 -2.27 16.07
CA ILE A 256 15.81 -2.49 15.28
C ILE A 256 14.62 -1.86 15.97
N ALA A 257 13.74 -1.18 15.23
CA ALA A 257 12.57 -0.54 15.83
C ALA A 257 11.33 -0.59 14.92
N TYR A 258 10.17 -0.52 15.54
CA TYR A 258 8.89 -0.26 14.91
C TYR A 258 8.29 0.99 15.53
N PHE A 259 7.99 1.97 14.71
CA PHE A 259 7.21 3.15 15.07
C PHE A 259 5.84 3.03 14.42
N HIS A 260 4.80 2.94 15.21
CA HIS A 260 3.44 3.15 14.73
C HIS A 260 3.29 4.61 14.34
N GLY A 261 2.56 5.00 13.37
CA GLY A 261 2.44 6.39 12.93
C GLY A 261 2.89 7.44 13.97
N ASN A 262 3.02 8.68 13.66
CA ASN A 262 3.42 9.67 14.68
C ASN A 262 2.56 10.94 14.70
N PHE A 263 1.57 11.00 13.84
CA PHE A 263 0.47 11.96 13.94
C PHE A 263 -0.75 11.22 14.49
N VAL A 264 -0.93 11.19 15.79
CA VAL A 264 -2.09 10.57 16.44
C VAL A 264 -2.72 11.57 17.39
N PRO A 265 -3.93 12.06 17.10
CA PRO A 265 -4.63 13.00 17.96
C PRO A 265 -4.96 12.41 19.34
N LYS A 266 -4.80 13.20 20.40
CA LYS A 266 -5.30 12.87 21.73
C LYS A 266 -6.78 13.19 21.81
N ARG A 267 -7.61 12.18 22.03
CA ARG A 267 -9.04 12.29 22.12
C ARG A 267 -9.56 11.99 23.52
N ASP A 268 -10.67 12.60 23.87
CA ASP A 268 -11.41 12.20 25.08
C ASP A 268 -12.14 10.87 24.79
N VAL A 269 -11.74 9.82 25.48
CA VAL A 269 -12.29 8.45 25.34
C VAL A 269 -13.76 8.33 25.72
N GLY A 270 -14.37 9.38 26.29
CA GLY A 270 -15.79 9.44 26.56
C GLY A 270 -16.68 9.67 25.32
N PHE A 271 -16.08 9.96 24.14
CA PHE A 271 -16.76 10.15 22.87
C PHE A 271 -16.35 9.07 21.85
N ASP A 272 -17.26 8.77 20.94
CA ASP A 272 -17.01 7.85 19.83
C ASP A 272 -16.66 8.63 18.56
N TYR A 273 -15.36 8.69 18.23
CA TYR A 273 -14.86 9.37 17.05
C TYR A 273 -14.89 8.51 15.77
N SER A 274 -15.45 7.31 15.83
CA SER A 274 -15.73 6.54 14.60
C SER A 274 -16.90 7.13 13.80
N GLU A 275 -17.67 8.01 14.42
CA GLU A 275 -18.78 8.78 13.85
C GLU A 275 -18.55 10.29 14.06
N PRO A 276 -19.14 11.18 13.24
CA PRO A 276 -18.99 12.61 13.41
C PRO A 276 -19.45 13.09 14.80
N VAL A 277 -18.55 13.70 15.56
CA VAL A 277 -18.83 14.24 16.91
C VAL A 277 -19.41 15.65 16.86
N GLU A 278 -19.95 16.13 17.99
CA GLU A 278 -20.54 17.48 18.13
C GLU A 278 -19.45 18.54 18.21
N GLY A 279 -19.14 19.25 17.11
CA GLY A 279 -18.12 20.29 17.05
C GLY A 279 -18.43 21.54 17.89
N TRP A 280 -19.69 21.74 18.31
CA TRP A 280 -20.05 22.80 19.25
C TRP A 280 -19.69 22.49 20.72
N ASN A 281 -19.31 21.25 21.03
CA ASN A 281 -18.92 20.82 22.37
C ASN A 281 -17.39 20.87 22.51
N PRO A 282 -16.83 21.81 23.30
CA PRO A 282 -15.37 21.94 23.44
C PRO A 282 -14.66 20.70 23.98
N LYS A 283 -15.38 19.74 24.57
CA LYS A 283 -14.79 18.48 25.06
C LYS A 283 -14.45 17.50 23.94
N THR A 284 -15.02 17.69 22.75
CA THR A 284 -14.70 16.85 21.59
C THR A 284 -13.44 17.31 20.86
N ASP A 285 -12.88 18.46 21.19
CA ASP A 285 -11.64 18.94 20.58
C ASP A 285 -10.48 18.00 20.83
N TRP A 286 -9.58 17.92 19.88
CA TRP A 286 -8.30 17.26 20.08
C TRP A 286 -7.48 17.95 21.17
N GLN A 287 -6.98 17.18 22.10
CA GLN A 287 -6.12 17.66 23.19
C GLN A 287 -4.64 17.70 22.79
N GLY A 288 -4.35 17.99 21.52
CA GLY A 288 -3.05 17.93 20.89
C GLY A 288 -2.75 16.56 20.28
N LEU A 289 -1.46 16.24 20.10
CA LEU A 289 -1.01 14.96 19.56
C LEU A 289 -0.31 14.13 20.64
N HIS A 290 -0.44 12.82 20.56
CA HIS A 290 0.43 11.93 21.34
C HIS A 290 1.90 12.19 21.01
N THR A 291 2.75 12.10 22.01
CA THR A 291 4.21 12.07 21.80
C THR A 291 4.61 10.74 21.15
N VAL A 292 5.80 10.68 20.57
CA VAL A 292 6.30 9.43 19.98
C VAL A 292 6.40 8.30 21.01
N ASP A 293 6.68 8.65 22.27
CA ASP A 293 6.79 7.68 23.37
C ASP A 293 5.42 7.25 23.93
N GLU A 294 4.37 8.02 23.71
CA GLU A 294 2.98 7.63 24.03
C GLU A 294 2.36 6.79 22.92
N ASN A 295 2.92 6.83 21.70
CA ASN A 295 2.49 5.97 20.59
C ASN A 295 3.07 4.56 20.75
N ILE A 296 2.54 3.62 19.99
CA ILE A 296 3.09 2.27 19.93
C ILE A 296 4.51 2.31 19.36
N LEU A 297 5.47 1.89 20.16
CA LEU A 297 6.89 1.81 19.84
C LEU A 297 7.45 0.47 20.30
N VAL A 298 8.12 -0.27 19.41
CA VAL A 298 8.90 -1.45 19.76
C VAL A 298 10.36 -1.15 19.45
N LEU A 299 11.24 -1.34 20.43
CA LEU A 299 12.69 -1.13 20.30
C LEU A 299 13.44 -2.34 20.83
N ASN A 300 14.28 -2.94 19.97
CA ASN A 300 15.17 -4.04 20.33
C ASN A 300 14.49 -5.17 21.13
N PRO A 301 13.38 -5.77 20.65
CA PRO A 301 12.69 -6.84 21.36
C PRO A 301 13.59 -8.07 21.50
N GLU A 302 13.44 -8.82 22.59
CA GLU A 302 14.32 -9.96 22.94
C GLU A 302 14.29 -11.11 21.91
N ASN A 303 13.16 -11.27 21.17
CA ASN A 303 13.09 -12.25 20.07
C ASN A 303 14.04 -11.92 18.90
N GLY A 304 14.61 -10.72 18.84
CA GLY A 304 15.59 -10.29 17.86
C GLY A 304 15.03 -9.96 16.47
N TRP A 305 13.71 -9.84 16.31
CA TRP A 305 13.10 -9.42 15.05
C TRP A 305 11.79 -8.62 15.26
N ILE A 306 11.48 -7.82 14.26
CA ILE A 306 10.23 -7.05 14.16
C ILE A 306 9.68 -7.27 12.74
N GLN A 307 8.36 -7.46 12.64
CA GLN A 307 7.66 -7.48 11.35
C GLN A 307 6.48 -6.52 11.38
N ASN A 308 6.16 -5.94 10.25
CA ASN A 308 4.86 -5.37 9.95
C ASN A 308 4.50 -5.61 8.48
N CYS A 309 3.39 -6.31 8.25
CA CYS A 309 2.81 -6.60 6.95
C CYS A 309 1.44 -5.92 6.81
N ASN A 310 1.28 -4.69 7.31
CA ASN A 310 0.00 -4.01 7.52
C ASN A 310 -0.93 -4.82 8.43
N SER A 311 -0.34 -5.61 9.29
CA SER A 311 -0.98 -6.36 10.35
C SER A 311 -0.98 -5.54 11.64
N THR A 312 -1.75 -6.00 12.61
CA THR A 312 -1.81 -5.36 13.92
C THR A 312 -0.42 -5.20 14.56
N PRO A 313 -0.11 -4.06 15.20
CA PRO A 313 1.16 -3.88 15.90
C PRO A 313 1.31 -4.80 17.10
N TYR A 314 0.21 -5.36 17.58
CA TYR A 314 0.16 -6.23 18.76
C TYR A 314 0.69 -7.65 18.51
N THR A 315 1.14 -7.94 17.28
CA THR A 315 1.82 -9.20 16.90
C THR A 315 3.17 -8.95 16.22
N SER A 316 3.65 -7.70 16.21
CA SER A 316 4.86 -7.29 15.48
C SER A 316 6.15 -7.95 15.95
N ALA A 317 6.20 -8.46 17.19
CA ALA A 317 7.36 -9.13 17.81
C ALA A 317 6.92 -10.29 18.73
N LEU A 318 5.85 -11.05 18.38
CA LEU A 318 5.24 -12.10 19.21
C LEU A 318 4.94 -11.64 20.64
N GLU A 319 5.41 -12.39 21.65
CA GLU A 319 5.22 -12.11 23.07
C GLU A 319 5.88 -10.79 23.54
N PHE A 320 6.79 -10.25 22.75
CA PHE A 320 7.44 -8.95 23.00
C PHE A 320 6.74 -7.79 22.30
N SER A 321 5.60 -8.05 21.68
CA SER A 321 4.76 -7.01 21.08
C SER A 321 4.10 -6.16 22.16
N PRO A 322 3.74 -4.89 21.85
CA PRO A 322 2.93 -4.07 22.74
C PRO A 322 1.58 -4.73 23.01
N LYS A 323 0.98 -4.44 24.15
CA LYS A 323 -0.32 -4.98 24.52
C LYS A 323 -1.41 -3.97 24.20
N LYS A 324 -2.51 -4.44 23.59
CA LYS A 324 -3.61 -3.58 23.16
C LYS A 324 -4.25 -2.81 24.33
N GLU A 325 -4.32 -3.42 25.48
CA GLU A 325 -4.89 -2.85 26.71
C GLU A 325 -4.09 -1.67 27.30
N ASP A 326 -2.82 -1.49 26.89
CA ASP A 326 -1.97 -0.38 27.34
C ASP A 326 -2.23 0.92 26.59
N TYR A 327 -3.07 0.90 25.53
CA TYR A 327 -3.31 2.02 24.63
C TYR A 327 -4.79 2.37 24.51
N PRO A 328 -5.13 3.63 24.22
CA PRO A 328 -6.51 4.00 23.86
C PRO A 328 -7.02 3.20 22.65
N TYR A 329 -8.33 2.95 22.61
CA TYR A 329 -8.96 2.12 21.58
C TYR A 329 -8.71 2.60 20.13
N TYR A 330 -8.50 3.91 19.96
CA TYR A 330 -8.25 4.55 18.68
C TYR A 330 -6.77 4.50 18.23
N MET A 331 -5.84 4.02 19.06
CA MET A 331 -4.40 4.04 18.76
C MET A 331 -4.06 3.19 17.53
N SER A 332 -4.71 2.04 17.35
CA SER A 332 -4.59 1.21 16.15
C SER A 332 -5.89 0.48 15.87
N LYS A 333 -6.35 0.59 14.61
CA LYS A 333 -7.47 -0.19 14.05
C LYS A 333 -6.98 -1.33 13.15
N ASP A 334 -5.66 -1.48 13.00
CA ASP A 334 -5.06 -2.53 12.17
C ASP A 334 -5.39 -3.91 12.73
N GLN A 335 -5.85 -4.77 11.83
CA GLN A 335 -6.22 -6.16 12.13
C GLN A 335 -5.11 -7.12 11.69
N GLU A 336 -5.13 -8.33 12.23
CA GLU A 336 -4.25 -9.38 11.73
C GLU A 336 -4.66 -9.79 10.31
N ASN A 337 -3.67 -10.25 9.55
CA ASN A 337 -3.87 -10.74 8.19
C ASN A 337 -2.93 -11.90 7.85
N PHE A 338 -3.22 -12.60 6.77
CA PHE A 338 -2.45 -13.80 6.39
C PHE A 338 -0.97 -13.53 6.07
N ARG A 339 -0.59 -12.31 5.65
CA ARG A 339 0.84 -11.96 5.45
C ARG A 339 1.56 -11.82 6.79
N GLY A 340 0.94 -11.19 7.79
CA GLY A 340 1.48 -11.09 9.15
C GLY A 340 1.68 -12.46 9.78
N VAL A 341 0.66 -13.32 9.73
CA VAL A 341 0.74 -14.71 10.21
C VAL A 341 1.85 -15.49 9.50
N HIS A 342 1.96 -15.35 8.17
CA HIS A 342 3.01 -16.00 7.38
C HIS A 342 4.42 -15.53 7.79
N ALA A 343 4.63 -14.21 7.88
CA ALA A 343 5.89 -13.62 8.30
C ALA A 343 6.32 -14.11 9.69
N ILE A 344 5.40 -14.12 10.66
CA ILE A 344 5.64 -14.64 12.00
C ILE A 344 6.06 -16.12 11.96
N GLY A 345 5.35 -16.94 11.17
CA GLY A 345 5.67 -18.36 11.00
C GLY A 345 7.09 -18.61 10.48
N LEU A 346 7.60 -17.74 9.60
CA LEU A 346 8.94 -17.81 9.04
C LEU A 346 10.03 -17.26 9.98
N LEU A 347 9.68 -16.31 10.84
CA LEU A 347 10.64 -15.59 11.68
C LEU A 347 10.90 -16.27 13.04
N LYS A 348 9.86 -16.84 13.67
CA LYS A 348 9.84 -17.24 15.08
C LYS A 348 10.99 -18.15 15.54
N ASP A 349 11.48 -19.05 14.67
CA ASP A 349 12.49 -20.07 15.03
C ASP A 349 13.78 -19.96 14.21
N LYS A 350 13.86 -18.96 13.31
CA LYS A 350 14.97 -18.87 12.36
C LYS A 350 16.12 -18.04 12.91
N LYS A 351 17.35 -18.55 12.69
CA LYS A 351 18.62 -17.88 13.00
C LYS A 351 19.58 -18.00 11.83
N GLY A 352 20.70 -17.28 11.89
CA GLY A 352 21.74 -17.33 10.88
C GLY A 352 21.34 -16.63 9.58
N TYR A 353 20.61 -15.52 9.67
CA TYR A 353 20.18 -14.75 8.49
C TYR A 353 21.38 -14.21 7.69
N THR A 354 21.21 -14.24 6.37
CA THR A 354 22.05 -13.57 5.37
C THR A 354 21.14 -12.75 4.46
N LEU A 355 21.69 -11.87 3.63
CA LEU A 355 20.90 -11.16 2.62
C LEU A 355 20.13 -12.14 1.72
N ASP A 356 20.76 -13.22 1.27
CA ASP A 356 20.11 -14.23 0.42
C ASP A 356 18.98 -14.98 1.15
N SER A 357 19.16 -15.31 2.43
CA SER A 357 18.09 -15.95 3.20
C SER A 357 16.94 -15.01 3.53
N LEU A 358 17.18 -13.71 3.60
CA LEU A 358 16.13 -12.69 3.76
C LEU A 358 15.37 -12.48 2.44
N ILE A 359 16.05 -12.58 1.28
CA ILE A 359 15.39 -12.62 -0.04
C ILE A 359 14.48 -13.84 -0.15
N GLN A 360 14.95 -15.02 0.26
CA GLN A 360 14.13 -16.25 0.27
C GLN A 360 12.90 -16.10 1.16
N LEU A 361 13.03 -15.48 2.33
CA LEU A 361 11.90 -15.19 3.21
C LEU A 361 10.89 -14.26 2.54
N ALA A 362 11.37 -13.16 1.93
CA ALA A 362 10.50 -12.20 1.23
C ALA A 362 9.74 -12.82 0.05
N HIS A 363 10.20 -13.93 -0.49
CA HIS A 363 9.61 -14.67 -1.61
C HIS A 363 9.15 -16.08 -1.23
N ASP A 364 8.94 -16.36 0.06
CA ASP A 364 8.38 -17.66 0.45
C ASP A 364 7.03 -17.88 -0.27
N PRO A 365 6.87 -18.98 -1.00
CA PRO A 365 5.71 -19.20 -1.86
C PRO A 365 4.47 -19.70 -1.12
N TYR A 366 4.52 -19.95 0.17
CA TYR A 366 3.43 -20.50 0.95
C TYR A 366 2.27 -19.51 1.09
N LEU A 367 1.03 -20.03 1.06
CA LEU A 367 -0.21 -19.23 1.05
C LEU A 367 -1.16 -19.72 2.16
N PRO A 368 -1.03 -19.23 3.40
CA PRO A 368 -1.79 -19.72 4.56
C PRO A 368 -3.32 -19.55 4.42
N ALA A 369 -3.81 -18.62 3.62
CA ALA A 369 -5.23 -18.48 3.38
C ALA A 369 -5.83 -19.75 2.71
N PHE A 370 -5.08 -20.39 1.83
CA PHE A 370 -5.57 -21.59 1.16
C PHE A 370 -5.49 -22.84 2.03
N GLU A 371 -4.59 -22.88 3.01
CA GLU A 371 -4.63 -23.91 4.06
C GLU A 371 -5.94 -23.83 4.88
N ALA A 372 -6.48 -22.63 5.10
CA ALA A 372 -7.78 -22.46 5.75
C ALA A 372 -8.96 -22.76 4.81
N LEU A 373 -8.85 -22.47 3.50
CA LEU A 373 -9.97 -22.51 2.58
C LEU A 373 -10.18 -23.86 1.89
N ILE A 374 -9.12 -24.48 1.39
CA ILE A 374 -9.20 -25.64 0.46
C ILE A 374 -9.63 -26.94 1.14
N PRO A 375 -9.22 -27.27 2.37
CA PRO A 375 -9.67 -28.52 3.02
C PRO A 375 -11.19 -28.64 3.13
N GLY A 376 -11.88 -27.51 3.39
CA GLY A 376 -13.34 -27.51 3.45
C GLY A 376 -14.02 -27.80 2.11
N LEU A 377 -13.46 -27.35 1.00
CA LEU A 377 -13.92 -27.69 -0.35
C LEU A 377 -13.74 -29.20 -0.62
N ILE A 378 -12.54 -29.74 -0.32
CA ILE A 378 -12.24 -31.16 -0.52
C ILE A 378 -13.21 -32.02 0.30
N LYS A 379 -13.41 -31.69 1.57
CA LYS A 379 -14.39 -32.34 2.44
C LYS A 379 -15.80 -32.28 1.84
N ALA A 380 -16.25 -31.11 1.41
CA ALA A 380 -17.56 -30.92 0.80
C ALA A 380 -17.79 -31.78 -0.45
N TYR A 381 -16.73 -32.01 -1.24
CA TYR A 381 -16.79 -32.88 -2.40
C TYR A 381 -16.95 -34.36 -2.01
N TYR A 382 -16.15 -34.88 -1.06
CA TYR A 382 -16.19 -36.29 -0.68
C TYR A 382 -17.38 -36.68 0.17
N GLU A 383 -17.99 -35.80 0.92
CA GLU A 383 -19.21 -36.04 1.69
C GLU A 383 -20.47 -36.10 0.82
N TYR A 384 -20.40 -35.77 -0.46
CA TYR A 384 -21.53 -35.82 -1.38
C TYR A 384 -21.55 -37.15 -2.14
N GLU A 385 -22.70 -37.87 -2.07
CA GLU A 385 -22.82 -39.21 -2.69
C GLU A 385 -22.82 -39.12 -4.23
N ASP A 386 -23.52 -38.12 -4.80
CA ASP A 386 -23.64 -37.93 -6.26
C ASP A 386 -22.58 -36.95 -6.76
N ARG A 387 -21.30 -37.35 -6.69
CA ARG A 387 -20.15 -36.55 -7.05
C ARG A 387 -20.07 -36.29 -8.56
N ASN A 388 -19.89 -35.03 -8.93
CA ASN A 388 -19.67 -34.67 -10.34
C ASN A 388 -18.28 -35.15 -10.80
N PRO A 389 -18.20 -36.11 -11.78
CA PRO A 389 -16.91 -36.64 -12.24
C PRO A 389 -15.98 -35.58 -12.87
N LYS A 390 -16.55 -34.47 -13.40
CA LYS A 390 -15.74 -33.37 -13.97
C LYS A 390 -14.82 -32.71 -12.92
N MET A 391 -15.21 -32.73 -11.66
CA MET A 391 -14.46 -32.10 -10.59
C MET A 391 -13.35 -32.99 -10.02
N GLN A 392 -13.42 -34.31 -10.20
CA GLN A 392 -12.53 -35.27 -9.52
C GLN A 392 -11.07 -34.95 -9.76
N GLY A 393 -10.65 -34.79 -11.02
CA GLY A 393 -9.24 -34.50 -11.32
C GLY A 393 -8.73 -33.19 -10.74
N ALA A 394 -9.59 -32.17 -10.67
CA ALA A 394 -9.23 -30.89 -10.06
C ALA A 394 -9.14 -30.97 -8.52
N ILE A 395 -10.02 -31.75 -7.88
CA ILE A 395 -9.97 -32.04 -6.44
C ILE A 395 -8.71 -32.83 -6.11
N ASP A 396 -8.32 -33.83 -6.92
CA ASP A 396 -7.09 -34.60 -6.73
C ASP A 396 -5.85 -33.70 -6.76
N VAL A 397 -5.79 -32.74 -7.71
CA VAL A 397 -4.71 -31.74 -7.78
C VAL A 397 -4.68 -30.86 -6.53
N LEU A 398 -5.82 -30.46 -5.97
CA LEU A 398 -5.89 -29.67 -4.75
C LEU A 398 -5.54 -30.50 -3.48
N MET A 399 -5.84 -31.78 -3.46
CA MET A 399 -5.48 -32.69 -2.34
C MET A 399 -3.96 -32.87 -2.22
N ASP A 400 -3.27 -32.95 -3.35
CA ASP A 400 -1.81 -33.15 -3.37
C ASP A 400 -1.04 -31.82 -3.24
N TRP A 401 -1.75 -30.68 -3.14
CA TRP A 401 -1.13 -29.37 -3.10
C TRP A 401 -0.58 -29.01 -1.73
N ASN A 402 0.64 -28.50 -1.71
CA ASN A 402 1.34 -28.02 -0.52
C ASN A 402 1.09 -26.53 -0.20
N PHE A 403 0.06 -25.93 -0.77
CA PHE A 403 -0.32 -24.51 -0.63
C PHE A 403 0.77 -23.52 -1.06
N LYS A 404 1.65 -23.91 -1.97
CA LYS A 404 2.70 -23.04 -2.51
C LYS A 404 2.37 -22.59 -3.92
N THR A 405 2.62 -21.31 -4.18
CA THR A 405 2.48 -20.74 -5.52
C THR A 405 3.73 -20.98 -6.36
N SER A 406 3.54 -21.21 -7.64
CA SER A 406 4.57 -21.13 -8.69
C SER A 406 3.91 -20.90 -10.04
N LYS A 407 4.69 -20.48 -11.04
CA LYS A 407 4.16 -20.29 -12.40
C LYS A 407 3.70 -21.60 -13.05
N GLU A 408 4.17 -22.74 -12.58
CA GLU A 408 3.79 -24.09 -13.05
C GLU A 408 2.60 -24.68 -12.29
N SER A 409 2.16 -24.10 -11.17
CA SER A 409 1.15 -24.68 -10.31
C SER A 409 -0.26 -24.58 -10.89
N VAL A 410 -0.88 -25.71 -11.19
CA VAL A 410 -2.29 -25.83 -11.55
C VAL A 410 -3.17 -25.63 -10.32
N ALA A 411 -2.76 -26.18 -9.16
CA ALA A 411 -3.49 -26.01 -7.92
C ALA A 411 -3.65 -24.54 -7.53
N MET A 412 -2.61 -23.70 -7.76
CA MET A 412 -2.70 -22.26 -7.55
C MET A 412 -3.75 -21.60 -8.41
N THR A 413 -3.87 -22.01 -9.70
CA THR A 413 -4.91 -21.50 -10.59
C THR A 413 -6.30 -21.82 -10.04
N LEU A 414 -6.54 -23.10 -9.72
CA LEU A 414 -7.81 -23.57 -9.16
C LEU A 414 -8.16 -22.83 -7.85
N ALA A 415 -7.20 -22.74 -6.93
CA ALA A 415 -7.40 -22.09 -5.64
C ALA A 415 -7.67 -20.59 -5.77
N HIS A 416 -6.96 -19.89 -6.67
CA HIS A 416 -7.19 -18.46 -6.93
C HIS A 416 -8.59 -18.18 -7.45
N TYR A 417 -9.03 -18.91 -8.47
CA TYR A 417 -10.37 -18.73 -9.05
C TYR A 417 -11.46 -19.08 -8.05
N TYR A 418 -11.31 -20.20 -7.31
CA TYR A 418 -12.26 -20.58 -6.26
C TYR A 418 -12.34 -19.53 -5.15
N GLY A 419 -11.22 -19.12 -4.61
CA GLY A 419 -11.18 -18.12 -3.54
C GLY A 419 -11.70 -16.74 -3.99
N THR A 420 -11.41 -16.34 -5.22
CA THR A 420 -11.88 -15.08 -5.80
C THR A 420 -13.40 -15.07 -5.94
N ARG A 421 -14.00 -16.14 -6.47
CA ARG A 421 -15.45 -16.31 -6.59
C ARG A 421 -16.12 -16.25 -5.22
N TYR A 422 -15.59 -16.99 -4.26
CA TYR A 422 -16.08 -16.98 -2.90
C TYR A 422 -16.07 -15.59 -2.28
N TYR A 423 -14.98 -14.84 -2.51
CA TYR A 423 -14.84 -13.48 -2.02
C TYR A 423 -15.84 -12.50 -2.64
N GLN A 424 -16.23 -12.74 -3.89
CA GLN A 424 -17.17 -11.87 -4.63
C GLN A 424 -18.64 -12.16 -4.28
N GLU A 425 -18.99 -13.42 -4.06
CA GLU A 425 -20.38 -13.89 -3.91
C GLU A 425 -20.83 -14.04 -2.45
N GLY A 426 -19.87 -14.02 -1.49
CA GLY A 426 -20.15 -14.23 -0.08
C GLY A 426 -20.95 -13.09 0.57
N ASP A 427 -21.82 -13.44 1.53
CA ASP A 427 -22.52 -12.46 2.38
C ASP A 427 -21.56 -11.85 3.42
N TYR A 428 -21.29 -10.55 3.29
CA TYR A 428 -20.36 -9.81 4.14
C TYR A 428 -21.04 -9.00 5.25
N SER A 429 -22.33 -9.18 5.48
CA SER A 429 -23.13 -8.39 6.41
C SER A 429 -22.75 -8.55 7.89
N GLN A 430 -21.82 -9.44 8.23
CA GLN A 430 -21.58 -9.94 9.59
C GLN A 430 -20.39 -9.27 10.32
N GLY A 431 -19.78 -8.22 9.82
CA GLY A 431 -18.67 -7.53 10.50
C GLY A 431 -17.35 -8.33 10.63
N MET A 432 -17.22 -9.45 9.92
CA MET A 432 -16.02 -10.30 9.93
C MET A 432 -14.82 -9.60 9.28
N THR A 433 -13.63 -9.79 9.86
CA THR A 433 -12.36 -9.41 9.22
C THR A 433 -12.12 -10.23 7.95
N PRO A 434 -11.27 -9.75 7.00
CA PRO A 434 -10.94 -10.54 5.81
C PRO A 434 -10.39 -11.93 6.11
N MET A 435 -9.64 -12.09 7.20
CA MET A 435 -9.10 -13.39 7.60
C MET A 435 -10.19 -14.31 8.16
N GLU A 436 -11.05 -13.81 9.04
CA GLU A 436 -12.19 -14.55 9.58
C GLU A 436 -13.15 -15.00 8.47
N ARG A 437 -13.37 -14.20 7.44
CA ARG A 437 -14.18 -14.59 6.26
C ARG A 437 -13.62 -15.81 5.57
N VAL A 438 -12.31 -15.83 5.27
CA VAL A 438 -11.69 -17.00 4.63
C VAL A 438 -11.79 -18.24 5.50
N GLN A 439 -11.60 -18.11 6.81
CA GLN A 439 -11.78 -19.20 7.77
C GLN A 439 -13.22 -19.72 7.80
N TYR A 440 -14.20 -18.81 7.85
CA TYR A 440 -15.61 -19.14 7.77
C TYR A 440 -15.97 -19.89 6.47
N TRP A 441 -15.48 -19.41 5.34
CA TRP A 441 -15.72 -20.06 4.05
C TRP A 441 -15.14 -21.48 4.00
N GLY A 442 -13.96 -21.66 4.55
CA GLY A 442 -13.32 -22.97 4.62
C GLY A 442 -14.08 -23.94 5.53
N SER A 443 -14.48 -23.49 6.73
CA SER A 443 -15.01 -24.38 7.78
C SER A 443 -16.54 -24.45 7.82
N GLU A 444 -17.24 -23.32 7.77
CA GLU A 444 -18.64 -23.21 8.19
C GLU A 444 -19.63 -22.98 7.05
N SER A 445 -19.20 -22.43 5.90
CA SER A 445 -20.10 -22.21 4.78
C SER A 445 -20.73 -23.51 4.25
N PRO A 446 -21.93 -23.45 3.64
CA PRO A 446 -22.64 -24.66 3.18
C PRO A 446 -21.85 -25.48 2.17
N ASN A 447 -21.74 -26.80 2.37
CA ASN A 447 -21.04 -27.72 1.47
C ASN A 447 -21.61 -27.68 0.03
N ALA A 448 -22.90 -27.45 -0.14
CA ALA A 448 -23.52 -27.32 -1.45
C ALA A 448 -23.02 -26.07 -2.23
N GLU A 449 -22.84 -24.97 -1.50
CA GLU A 449 -22.30 -23.71 -2.07
C GLU A 449 -20.84 -23.88 -2.49
N LYS A 450 -20.00 -24.49 -1.64
CA LYS A 450 -18.61 -24.81 -1.97
C LYS A 450 -18.50 -25.59 -3.29
N ARG A 451 -19.32 -26.64 -3.45
CA ARG A 451 -19.33 -27.47 -4.66
C ARG A 451 -19.81 -26.68 -5.89
N LYS A 452 -20.90 -25.93 -5.75
CA LYS A 452 -21.47 -25.12 -6.84
C LYS A 452 -20.44 -24.12 -7.37
N ILE A 453 -19.82 -23.33 -6.49
CA ILE A 453 -18.81 -22.33 -6.86
C ILE A 453 -17.63 -23.00 -7.57
N PHE A 454 -17.16 -24.15 -7.06
CA PHE A 454 -16.04 -24.86 -7.67
C PHE A 454 -16.40 -25.45 -9.05
N GLU A 455 -17.61 -25.97 -9.24
CA GLU A 455 -18.08 -26.46 -10.53
C GLU A 455 -18.18 -25.34 -11.56
N GLU A 456 -18.79 -24.22 -11.22
CA GLU A 456 -18.88 -23.03 -12.07
C GLU A 456 -17.51 -22.49 -12.47
N MET A 457 -16.53 -22.54 -11.56
CA MET A 457 -15.15 -22.14 -11.84
C MET A 457 -14.46 -23.11 -12.80
N ILE A 458 -14.65 -24.43 -12.66
CA ILE A 458 -14.13 -25.45 -13.59
C ILE A 458 -14.70 -25.22 -15.00
N ASP A 459 -15.99 -24.96 -15.10
CA ASP A 459 -16.66 -24.68 -16.38
C ASP A 459 -16.14 -23.37 -17.00
N GLN A 460 -15.91 -22.32 -16.20
CA GLN A 460 -15.32 -21.07 -16.66
C GLN A 460 -13.91 -21.27 -17.20
N LEU A 461 -13.01 -21.91 -16.45
CA LEU A 461 -11.64 -22.18 -16.89
C LEU A 461 -11.62 -22.99 -18.19
N THR A 462 -12.53 -23.98 -18.30
CA THR A 462 -12.65 -24.81 -19.50
C THR A 462 -13.14 -24.00 -20.70
N ALA A 463 -14.08 -23.08 -20.49
CA ALA A 463 -14.59 -22.20 -21.56
C ALA A 463 -13.50 -21.18 -21.99
N ASP A 464 -12.77 -20.60 -21.06
CA ASP A 464 -11.78 -19.56 -21.35
C ASP A 464 -10.52 -20.12 -22.01
N PHE A 465 -10.06 -21.30 -21.58
CA PHE A 465 -8.75 -21.85 -21.98
C PHE A 465 -8.81 -23.22 -22.66
N GLY A 466 -10.00 -23.80 -22.84
CA GLY A 466 -10.17 -25.14 -23.41
C GLY A 466 -9.93 -26.27 -22.39
N THR A 467 -9.48 -25.99 -21.20
CA THR A 467 -9.24 -26.95 -20.10
C THR A 467 -9.16 -26.23 -18.76
N TRP A 468 -9.52 -26.89 -17.68
CA TRP A 468 -9.29 -26.40 -16.32
C TRP A 468 -7.82 -26.63 -15.85
N ASN A 469 -7.13 -27.58 -16.45
CA ASN A 469 -5.75 -27.97 -16.06
C ASN A 469 -4.74 -26.99 -16.64
N ILE A 470 -4.64 -25.81 -16.06
CA ILE A 470 -3.84 -24.68 -16.55
C ILE A 470 -2.85 -24.22 -15.47
N PRO A 471 -1.55 -24.13 -15.80
CA PRO A 471 -0.53 -23.55 -14.92
C PRO A 471 -0.82 -22.08 -14.63
N TRP A 472 -0.56 -21.65 -13.39
CA TRP A 472 -0.77 -20.27 -12.92
C TRP A 472 -0.11 -19.21 -13.80
N GLY A 473 1.11 -19.43 -14.27
CA GLY A 473 1.80 -18.51 -15.17
C GLY A 473 1.20 -18.35 -16.57
N VAL A 474 0.23 -19.20 -16.97
CA VAL A 474 -0.56 -18.97 -18.20
C VAL A 474 -1.56 -17.85 -17.98
N VAL A 475 -2.14 -17.79 -16.79
CA VAL A 475 -3.17 -16.81 -16.39
C VAL A 475 -2.55 -15.54 -15.83
N ASN A 476 -1.62 -15.66 -14.89
CA ASN A 476 -1.03 -14.56 -14.15
C ASN A 476 0.21 -14.00 -14.84
N ARG A 477 0.11 -12.78 -15.37
CA ARG A 477 1.09 -12.22 -16.31
C ARG A 477 1.57 -10.83 -15.91
N TYR A 478 2.75 -10.46 -16.39
CA TYR A 478 3.20 -9.08 -16.44
C TYR A 478 3.25 -8.62 -17.91
N GLN A 479 2.73 -7.42 -18.14
CA GLN A 479 2.81 -6.75 -19.44
C GLN A 479 2.98 -5.25 -19.19
N ARG A 480 3.83 -4.61 -19.96
CA ARG A 480 3.99 -3.16 -20.02
C ARG A 480 4.25 -2.78 -21.47
N THR A 481 3.31 -2.07 -22.08
CA THR A 481 3.34 -1.79 -23.53
C THR A 481 3.59 -0.31 -23.83
N THR A 482 3.31 0.58 -22.89
CA THR A 482 3.46 2.03 -23.02
C THR A 482 4.13 2.63 -21.78
N GLY A 483 4.52 3.90 -21.85
CA GLY A 483 5.02 4.67 -20.71
C GLY A 483 3.94 5.18 -19.76
N ASP A 484 2.67 4.89 -20.02
CA ASP A 484 1.56 5.37 -19.21
C ASP A 484 1.54 4.74 -17.82
N ILE A 485 1.11 5.50 -16.83
CA ILE A 485 0.90 4.99 -15.46
C ILE A 485 -0.27 4.00 -15.44
N ARG A 486 -1.31 4.27 -16.23
CA ARG A 486 -2.45 3.35 -16.41
C ARG A 486 -2.25 2.54 -17.68
N GLN A 487 -1.82 1.30 -17.51
CA GLN A 487 -1.60 0.40 -18.63
C GLN A 487 -2.93 -0.16 -19.16
N GLN A 488 -2.97 -0.33 -20.47
CA GLN A 488 -3.96 -1.16 -21.14
C GLN A 488 -3.27 -2.44 -21.61
N PHE A 489 -3.81 -3.59 -21.20
CA PHE A 489 -3.24 -4.89 -21.47
C PHE A 489 -3.96 -5.57 -22.63
N ASP A 490 -3.26 -6.50 -23.29
CA ASP A 490 -3.74 -7.16 -24.50
C ASP A 490 -3.26 -8.62 -24.49
N ASP A 491 -4.21 -9.56 -24.45
CA ASP A 491 -3.93 -11.00 -24.42
C ASP A 491 -3.18 -11.50 -25.65
N SER A 492 -3.26 -10.78 -26.78
CA SER A 492 -2.58 -11.10 -28.03
C SER A 492 -1.11 -10.69 -28.06
N LYS A 493 -0.69 -9.78 -27.15
CA LYS A 493 0.69 -9.29 -27.08
C LYS A 493 1.57 -10.10 -26.12
N PRO A 494 2.89 -10.09 -26.32
CA PRO A 494 3.83 -10.77 -25.42
C PRO A 494 3.67 -10.31 -23.98
N SER A 495 3.77 -11.25 -23.06
CA SER A 495 3.75 -11.02 -21.62
C SER A 495 4.58 -12.09 -20.88
N ILE A 496 5.02 -11.78 -19.67
CA ILE A 496 5.90 -12.63 -18.87
C ILE A 496 5.07 -13.38 -17.82
N PRO A 497 5.20 -14.72 -17.67
CA PRO A 497 4.53 -15.47 -16.62
C PRO A 497 5.09 -15.10 -15.24
N ILE A 498 4.20 -14.86 -14.26
CA ILE A 498 4.55 -14.54 -12.89
C ILE A 498 4.03 -15.61 -11.95
N GLY A 499 4.93 -16.15 -11.12
CA GLY A 499 4.61 -17.19 -10.13
C GLY A 499 4.08 -16.65 -8.80
N PHE A 500 4.13 -15.33 -8.57
CA PHE A 500 3.66 -14.72 -7.31
C PHE A 500 2.14 -14.71 -7.23
N ALA A 501 1.61 -14.46 -6.02
CA ALA A 501 0.19 -14.43 -5.74
C ALA A 501 -0.22 -13.14 -5.02
N SER A 502 -1.53 -12.90 -4.93
CA SER A 502 -2.06 -11.78 -4.15
C SER A 502 -1.67 -11.90 -2.67
N GLY A 503 -1.29 -10.77 -2.06
CA GLY A 503 -1.05 -10.65 -0.62
C GLY A 503 -2.27 -11.01 0.23
N ARG A 504 -3.46 -10.98 -0.33
CA ARG A 504 -4.71 -11.44 0.31
C ARG A 504 -4.62 -12.91 0.74
N TRP A 505 -3.93 -13.73 -0.04
CA TRP A 505 -3.72 -15.14 0.26
C TRP A 505 -2.56 -15.43 1.21
N GLY A 506 -1.87 -14.37 1.66
CA GLY A 506 -0.72 -14.43 2.54
C GLY A 506 0.63 -14.41 1.83
N ALA A 507 0.66 -14.15 0.51
CA ALA A 507 1.92 -14.00 -0.20
C ALA A 507 2.70 -12.77 0.30
N LEU A 508 3.93 -12.96 0.77
CA LEU A 508 4.83 -11.86 1.12
C LEU A 508 5.31 -11.16 -0.16
N ALA A 509 5.64 -11.93 -1.21
CA ALA A 509 5.85 -11.41 -2.55
C ALA A 509 4.50 -11.08 -3.22
N ALA A 510 3.80 -10.07 -2.68
CA ALA A 510 2.46 -9.71 -3.14
C ALA A 510 2.45 -9.24 -4.60
N TYR A 511 1.53 -9.79 -5.38
CA TYR A 511 1.33 -9.48 -6.79
C TYR A 511 -0.16 -9.32 -7.10
N GLY A 512 -0.59 -8.08 -7.16
CA GLY A 512 -1.97 -7.71 -7.49
C GLY A 512 -2.16 -7.62 -8.99
N ALA A 513 -2.94 -8.54 -9.54
CA ALA A 513 -3.25 -8.61 -10.95
C ALA A 513 -4.75 -8.49 -11.19
N ARG A 514 -5.14 -7.94 -12.35
CA ARG A 514 -6.53 -7.73 -12.73
C ARG A 514 -6.78 -8.02 -14.20
N TYR A 515 -8.03 -8.28 -14.53
CA TYR A 515 -8.54 -8.21 -15.90
C TYR A 515 -8.58 -6.76 -16.37
N THR A 516 -8.49 -6.53 -17.66
CA THR A 516 -8.47 -5.17 -18.24
C THR A 516 -9.62 -4.90 -19.18
N THR A 517 -10.23 -5.95 -19.72
CA THR A 517 -11.42 -5.89 -20.56
C THR A 517 -12.35 -7.05 -20.20
N GLU A 518 -13.62 -6.96 -20.60
CA GLU A 518 -14.59 -8.06 -20.42
C GLU A 518 -14.19 -9.36 -21.08
N ASP A 519 -13.42 -9.28 -22.17
CA ASP A 519 -12.98 -10.44 -22.96
C ASP A 519 -11.58 -10.95 -22.56
N ALA A 520 -10.89 -10.28 -21.64
CA ALA A 520 -9.57 -10.72 -21.19
C ALA A 520 -9.69 -12.05 -20.42
N LYS A 521 -8.84 -13.01 -20.78
CA LYS A 521 -8.73 -14.31 -20.10
C LYS A 521 -7.57 -14.36 -19.12
N LYS A 522 -6.56 -13.51 -19.34
CA LYS A 522 -5.39 -13.38 -18.49
C LYS A 522 -5.55 -12.20 -17.53
N ILE A 523 -4.92 -12.32 -16.38
CA ILE A 523 -4.80 -11.22 -15.40
C ILE A 523 -3.38 -10.66 -15.45
N TYR A 524 -3.30 -9.34 -15.34
CA TYR A 524 -2.05 -8.62 -15.49
C TYR A 524 -1.72 -7.83 -14.22
N GLY A 525 -0.47 -7.98 -13.75
CA GLY A 525 0.00 -7.28 -12.58
C GLY A 525 0.02 -5.76 -12.74
N THR A 526 -0.50 -5.07 -11.74
CA THR A 526 -0.56 -3.60 -11.71
C THR A 526 0.12 -3.01 -10.48
N ARG A 527 0.17 -3.74 -9.38
CA ARG A 527 0.72 -3.31 -8.09
C ARG A 527 1.18 -4.51 -7.26
N GLY A 528 1.93 -4.25 -6.23
CA GLY A 528 2.52 -5.27 -5.35
C GLY A 528 3.99 -4.96 -5.08
N ASN A 529 4.84 -5.97 -5.01
CA ASN A 529 6.30 -5.83 -4.87
C ASN A 529 6.88 -4.91 -5.95
N SER A 530 6.75 -3.59 -5.79
CA SER A 530 7.15 -2.63 -6.82
C SER A 530 8.66 -2.33 -6.83
N PHE A 531 9.22 -2.22 -5.64
CA PHE A 531 10.64 -2.15 -5.33
C PHE A 531 10.89 -3.01 -4.11
N VAL A 532 11.90 -3.86 -4.14
CA VAL A 532 12.26 -4.65 -2.96
C VAL A 532 13.75 -4.53 -2.72
N ALA A 533 14.13 -4.31 -1.46
CA ALA A 533 15.52 -4.27 -1.02
C ALA A 533 15.72 -5.07 0.25
N VAL A 534 16.85 -5.75 0.35
CA VAL A 534 17.40 -6.27 1.61
C VAL A 534 18.70 -5.56 1.91
N VAL A 535 18.83 -5.07 3.14
CA VAL A 535 19.94 -4.22 3.56
C VAL A 535 20.58 -4.80 4.81
N GLU A 536 21.91 -4.84 4.84
CA GLU A 536 22.73 -5.22 5.99
C GLU A 536 23.56 -4.01 6.45
N PHE A 537 23.46 -3.64 7.72
CA PHE A 537 24.09 -2.46 8.33
C PHE A 537 25.34 -2.88 9.12
N GLY A 538 26.48 -3.00 8.41
CA GLY A 538 27.77 -3.26 9.02
C GLY A 538 28.68 -2.02 9.00
N GLU A 539 30.00 -2.26 9.01
CA GLU A 539 31.00 -1.21 8.80
C GLU A 539 30.73 -0.44 7.51
N LYS A 540 30.43 -1.19 6.44
CA LYS A 540 29.89 -0.71 5.17
C LYS A 540 28.50 -1.29 4.96
N VAL A 541 27.55 -0.44 4.55
CA VAL A 541 26.22 -0.92 4.18
C VAL A 541 26.29 -1.77 2.92
N LYS A 542 25.56 -2.89 2.93
CA LYS A 542 25.39 -3.78 1.76
C LYS A 542 23.91 -3.95 1.48
N ALA A 543 23.53 -3.93 0.24
CA ALA A 543 22.13 -4.14 -0.14
C ALA A 543 22.01 -4.87 -1.47
N LYS A 544 20.91 -5.62 -1.60
CA LYS A 544 20.46 -6.19 -2.88
C LYS A 544 19.07 -5.64 -3.17
N THR A 545 18.80 -5.37 -4.43
CA THR A 545 17.55 -4.73 -4.86
C THR A 545 16.99 -5.34 -6.13
N VAL A 546 15.67 -5.19 -6.32
CA VAL A 546 14.97 -5.46 -7.58
C VAL A 546 13.81 -4.49 -7.75
N LEU A 547 13.56 -4.08 -8.99
CA LEU A 547 12.44 -3.22 -9.37
C LEU A 547 11.50 -3.97 -10.34
N ALA A 548 10.21 -3.90 -10.12
CA ALA A 548 9.23 -4.47 -11.05
C ALA A 548 9.18 -3.64 -12.33
N GLY A 549 9.59 -4.25 -13.46
CA GLY A 549 9.63 -3.59 -14.77
C GLY A 549 10.99 -3.00 -15.11
N GLY A 550 11.11 -1.69 -15.03
CA GLY A 550 12.34 -0.95 -15.36
C GLY A 550 12.21 0.53 -15.01
N GLN A 551 13.31 1.26 -15.11
CA GLN A 551 13.42 2.66 -14.70
C GLN A 551 12.91 3.67 -15.73
N SER A 552 12.85 3.30 -17.01
CA SER A 552 12.44 4.22 -18.08
C SER A 552 10.92 4.22 -18.29
N GLY A 553 10.36 5.39 -18.59
CA GLY A 553 8.99 5.52 -19.11
C GLY A 553 8.90 5.41 -20.63
N ASP A 554 10.05 5.37 -21.34
CA ASP A 554 10.12 5.29 -22.80
C ASP A 554 10.15 3.82 -23.26
N PRO A 555 9.14 3.34 -24.00
CA PRO A 555 9.10 1.97 -24.52
C PRO A 555 10.25 1.59 -25.45
N THR A 556 10.95 2.57 -26.02
CA THR A 556 12.11 2.34 -26.91
C THR A 556 13.42 2.20 -26.14
N SER A 557 13.42 2.54 -24.85
CA SER A 557 14.59 2.43 -23.99
C SER A 557 14.86 0.98 -23.60
N ILE A 558 16.13 0.59 -23.58
CA ILE A 558 16.55 -0.72 -23.06
C ILE A 558 16.20 -0.88 -21.57
N TYR A 559 16.03 0.20 -20.83
CA TYR A 559 15.69 0.23 -19.40
C TYR A 559 14.17 0.29 -19.15
N PHE A 560 13.35 0.06 -20.16
CA PHE A 560 11.89 0.10 -20.02
C PHE A 560 11.35 -1.11 -19.25
N ASN A 561 11.86 -2.31 -19.57
CA ASN A 561 11.43 -3.59 -18.98
C ASN A 561 12.60 -4.52 -18.63
N ASP A 562 13.82 -4.01 -18.47
CA ASP A 562 15.04 -4.78 -18.27
C ASP A 562 15.06 -5.59 -16.95
N GLN A 563 14.32 -5.14 -15.94
CA GLN A 563 14.31 -5.80 -14.62
C GLN A 563 13.14 -6.78 -14.43
N ILE A 564 12.21 -6.91 -15.38
CA ILE A 564 11.03 -7.76 -15.14
C ILE A 564 11.34 -9.25 -15.15
N GLN A 565 12.25 -9.72 -15.99
CA GLN A 565 12.64 -11.13 -15.98
C GLN A 565 13.43 -11.49 -14.72
N PRO A 566 14.46 -10.72 -14.28
CA PRO A 566 15.07 -10.86 -12.97
C PRO A 566 14.06 -10.83 -11.80
N TYR A 567 13.08 -9.92 -11.85
CA TYR A 567 12.01 -9.84 -10.86
C TYR A 567 11.19 -11.14 -10.79
N ALA A 568 10.75 -11.66 -11.95
CA ALA A 568 9.96 -12.88 -12.04
C ALA A 568 10.73 -14.13 -11.56
N ASP A 569 12.05 -14.14 -11.76
CA ASP A 569 12.96 -15.25 -11.41
C ASP A 569 13.66 -15.04 -10.04
N VAL A 570 13.26 -14.03 -9.26
CA VAL A 570 13.84 -13.71 -7.94
C VAL A 570 15.36 -13.48 -8.01
N GLN A 571 15.83 -12.85 -9.08
CA GLN A 571 17.22 -12.49 -9.28
C GLN A 571 17.44 -11.02 -8.93
N TRP A 572 18.30 -10.76 -7.96
CA TRP A 572 18.51 -9.42 -7.43
C TRP A 572 19.90 -8.91 -7.76
N LYS A 573 20.01 -7.62 -7.98
CA LYS A 573 21.29 -6.93 -8.19
C LYS A 573 21.84 -6.39 -6.88
N ASP A 574 23.16 -6.34 -6.73
CA ASP A 574 23.81 -5.60 -5.66
C ASP A 574 23.62 -4.09 -5.88
N ALA A 575 23.20 -3.36 -4.85
CA ALA A 575 23.12 -1.91 -4.89
C ALA A 575 24.54 -1.30 -4.96
N ALA A 576 24.77 -0.44 -5.93
CA ALA A 576 25.99 0.35 -6.01
C ALA A 576 25.83 1.58 -5.10
N TYR A 577 26.37 1.52 -3.88
CA TYR A 577 26.22 2.59 -2.89
C TYR A 577 27.47 3.49 -2.79
N TYR A 578 28.65 2.91 -2.74
CA TYR A 578 29.90 3.68 -2.62
C TYR A 578 30.34 4.22 -3.97
N LYS A 579 30.97 5.40 -3.96
CA LYS A 579 31.38 6.11 -5.18
C LYS A 579 32.22 5.24 -6.12
N GLU A 580 33.11 4.40 -5.57
CA GLU A 580 33.94 3.49 -6.35
C GLU A 580 33.10 2.45 -7.11
N ASP A 581 32.06 1.89 -6.44
CA ASP A 581 31.15 0.92 -7.03
C ASP A 581 30.26 1.56 -8.11
N VAL A 582 29.78 2.78 -7.85
CA VAL A 582 28.98 3.55 -8.81
C VAL A 582 29.80 3.84 -10.05
N LEU A 583 31.03 4.36 -9.91
CA LEU A 583 31.89 4.69 -11.04
C LEU A 583 32.30 3.44 -11.85
N LYS A 584 32.52 2.29 -11.19
CA LYS A 584 32.84 1.04 -11.84
C LYS A 584 31.70 0.48 -12.69
N ARG A 585 30.46 0.76 -12.31
CA ARG A 585 29.24 0.22 -12.95
C ARG A 585 28.52 1.27 -13.82
N ALA A 586 29.00 2.52 -13.83
CA ALA A 586 28.37 3.60 -14.59
C ALA A 586 28.43 3.30 -16.10
N GLU A 587 27.29 3.25 -16.74
CA GLU A 587 27.16 3.09 -18.19
C GLU A 587 27.13 4.45 -18.90
N GLU A 588 26.60 5.46 -18.22
CA GLU A 588 26.47 6.82 -18.74
C GLU A 588 26.68 7.85 -17.62
N THR A 589 27.30 8.98 -17.96
CA THR A 589 27.45 10.13 -17.07
C THR A 589 27.04 11.40 -17.81
N TYR A 590 26.08 12.14 -17.25
CA TYR A 590 25.57 13.36 -17.86
C TYR A 590 25.10 14.37 -16.82
N MET A 591 24.96 15.63 -17.23
CA MET A 591 24.27 16.66 -16.45
C MET A 591 22.78 16.68 -16.83
N PRO A 592 21.85 16.78 -15.86
CA PRO A 592 20.43 16.97 -16.15
C PRO A 592 20.19 18.11 -17.15
N GLY A 593 19.36 17.87 -18.18
CA GLY A 593 19.11 18.83 -19.27
C GLY A 593 20.20 18.94 -20.34
N LYS A 594 21.30 18.17 -20.24
CA LYS A 594 22.39 18.10 -21.22
C LYS A 594 22.62 16.69 -21.78
N ARG A 595 21.67 15.78 -21.60
CA ARG A 595 21.72 14.46 -22.24
C ARG A 595 21.55 14.65 -23.75
N LYS A 596 22.49 14.13 -24.54
CA LYS A 596 22.43 14.16 -26.00
C LYS A 596 21.58 13.02 -26.55
#